data_c37fff318d1b9a3e862e96972c4ceab9
#
_entry.id   c37fff318d1b9a3e862e96972c4ceab9
#
_cell.length_a   1.000
_cell.length_b   1.000
_cell.length_c   1.000
_cell.angle_alpha   90.00
_cell.angle_beta   90.00
_cell.angle_gamma   90.00
#
_symmetry.space_group_name_H-M   'P 1'
#
loop_
_entity.id
_entity.type
_entity.pdbx_description
1 polymer ?
#
loop_
_entity_poly.entity_id
_entity_poly.type
_entity_poly.pdbx_seq_one_letter_code
_entity_poly.pdbx_strand_id
1 'polypeptide(L)'
;MTEVVAAFDRACSRFRQDSELTGLNDAAGRAPLRVSPLLLDAVMAALRAARLTGGDVDPTIGQALIALGYDRDFGSVGSVGSAVADPVRVAAIAGWRTVRVDPEASTVRLAWGVKLDLGATAKALAADRAVALAFQHAGCGVLVSLGGDFATSGAPPPGGWSIRVTDDHRSGFEEPGQWITVRSGGLATSSTTVRRWHAGERTVHHLIDPRTGAPARGAWRTVSVAAGSCLDANIASTAAIVRGERAEAWLQSLALPSRLVAVDGSVRHLAGWPSQGDDLTSCAAIGAGTGMTVATAGVESAGGPTGISAAAAGVQPMGAGLA
;
A
#
# COMPACT_ATOMS: atom_id res chain seq x y z
N MET A 1 -3.08 -1.19 -19.43
CA MET A 1 -3.28 -0.83 -18.03
C MET A 1 -4.07 -1.90 -17.29
N THR A 2 -5.26 -2.26 -17.69
CA THR A 2 -6.09 -3.33 -17.11
C THR A 2 -5.37 -4.67 -17.02
N GLU A 3 -4.57 -5.02 -18.04
CA GLU A 3 -3.80 -6.28 -18.07
C GLU A 3 -2.71 -6.37 -16.98
N VAL A 4 -1.99 -5.28 -16.75
CA VAL A 4 -0.95 -5.24 -15.70
C VAL A 4 -1.55 -5.52 -14.34
N VAL A 5 -2.66 -4.92 -14.10
CA VAL A 5 -3.42 -5.04 -12.86
C VAL A 5 -3.97 -6.43 -12.65
N ALA A 6 -4.59 -6.99 -13.69
CA ALA A 6 -5.03 -8.37 -13.65
C ALA A 6 -3.87 -9.35 -13.47
N ALA A 7 -2.67 -9.01 -14.00
CA ALA A 7 -1.47 -9.81 -13.78
C ALA A 7 -1.02 -9.75 -12.31
N PHE A 8 -1.03 -8.57 -11.69
CA PHE A 8 -0.73 -8.44 -10.25
C PHE A 8 -1.75 -9.15 -9.37
N ASP A 9 -3.05 -9.08 -9.71
CA ASP A 9 -4.08 -9.79 -8.96
C ASP A 9 -3.88 -11.30 -9.02
N ARG A 10 -3.60 -11.85 -10.21
CA ARG A 10 -3.29 -13.28 -10.38
C ARG A 10 -2.00 -13.71 -9.67
N ALA A 11 -1.00 -12.85 -9.62
CA ALA A 11 0.27 -13.20 -8.99
C ALA A 11 0.24 -13.00 -7.47
N CYS A 12 -0.30 -11.88 -6.99
CA CYS A 12 -0.06 -11.36 -5.64
C CYS A 12 -1.28 -11.41 -4.70
N SER A 13 -2.48 -11.73 -5.18
CA SER A 13 -3.67 -11.79 -4.34
C SER A 13 -3.64 -13.01 -3.43
N ARG A 14 -3.74 -12.84 -2.11
CA ARG A 14 -3.92 -13.95 -1.18
C ARG A 14 -5.37 -14.41 -1.04
N PHE A 15 -6.30 -13.70 -1.69
CA PHE A 15 -7.74 -14.02 -1.66
C PHE A 15 -8.17 -14.90 -2.83
N ARG A 16 -7.37 -14.94 -3.90
CA ARG A 16 -7.60 -15.81 -5.03
C ARG A 16 -6.97 -17.18 -4.78
N GLN A 17 -7.74 -18.25 -4.92
CA GLN A 17 -7.24 -19.62 -4.78
C GLN A 17 -6.28 -20.02 -5.91
N ASP A 18 -6.43 -19.40 -7.08
CA ASP A 18 -5.62 -19.64 -8.28
C ASP A 18 -4.42 -18.68 -8.42
N SER A 19 -4.11 -17.87 -7.42
CA SER A 19 -2.95 -16.98 -7.45
C SER A 19 -1.64 -17.71 -7.17
N GLU A 20 -0.55 -17.21 -7.76
CA GLU A 20 0.78 -17.73 -7.47
C GLU A 20 1.16 -17.57 -5.98
N LEU A 21 0.77 -16.45 -5.34
CA LEU A 21 1.01 -16.21 -3.92
C LEU A 21 0.31 -17.26 -3.04
N THR A 22 -0.91 -17.66 -3.38
CA THR A 22 -1.61 -18.73 -2.66
C THR A 22 -0.88 -20.05 -2.81
N GLY A 23 -0.45 -20.41 -4.01
CA GLY A 23 0.37 -21.59 -4.24
C GLY A 23 1.70 -21.57 -3.47
N LEU A 24 2.37 -20.41 -3.41
CA LEU A 24 3.59 -20.23 -2.63
C LEU A 24 3.31 -20.36 -1.12
N ASN A 25 2.23 -19.77 -0.62
CA ASN A 25 1.82 -19.88 0.77
C ASN A 25 1.47 -21.32 1.18
N ASP A 26 0.90 -22.10 0.29
CA ASP A 26 0.54 -23.50 0.56
C ASP A 26 1.75 -24.44 0.44
N ALA A 27 2.82 -23.98 -0.22
CA ALA A 27 4.10 -24.68 -0.28
C ALA A 27 5.02 -24.35 0.93
N ALA A 28 4.57 -23.57 1.92
CA ALA A 28 5.37 -23.24 3.09
C ALA A 28 5.87 -24.48 3.83
N GLY A 29 7.16 -24.49 4.20
CA GLY A 29 7.85 -25.63 4.81
C GLY A 29 8.36 -26.67 3.82
N ARG A 30 8.08 -26.54 2.52
CA ARG A 30 8.55 -27.47 1.47
C ARG A 30 9.83 -26.94 0.78
N ALA A 31 10.22 -27.62 -0.30
CA ALA A 31 11.32 -27.18 -1.17
C ALA A 31 11.04 -25.78 -1.77
N PRO A 32 12.08 -25.04 -2.21
CA PRO A 32 11.90 -23.80 -2.93
C PRO A 32 10.95 -23.97 -4.12
N LEU A 33 10.00 -23.04 -4.28
CA LEU A 33 9.05 -23.01 -5.37
C LEU A 33 9.51 -22.00 -6.42
N ARG A 34 9.51 -22.39 -7.68
CA ARG A 34 9.75 -21.47 -8.79
C ARG A 34 8.52 -20.58 -8.98
N VAL A 35 8.75 -19.27 -9.09
CA VAL A 35 7.70 -18.27 -9.22
C VAL A 35 7.90 -17.45 -10.50
N SER A 36 6.84 -16.76 -10.95
CA SER A 36 6.98 -15.85 -12.07
C SER A 36 7.88 -14.65 -11.71
N PRO A 37 8.46 -13.98 -12.70
CA PRO A 37 9.22 -12.74 -12.47
C PRO A 37 8.40 -11.69 -11.72
N LEU A 38 7.10 -11.62 -11.96
CA LEU A 38 6.22 -10.65 -11.33
C LEU A 38 6.02 -10.93 -9.83
N LEU A 39 5.78 -12.18 -9.44
CA LEU A 39 5.69 -12.54 -8.02
C LEU A 39 7.04 -12.41 -7.33
N LEU A 40 8.13 -12.76 -8.01
CA LEU A 40 9.49 -12.60 -7.50
C LEU A 40 9.75 -11.12 -7.15
N ASP A 41 9.49 -10.21 -8.09
CA ASP A 41 9.64 -8.77 -7.89
C ASP A 41 8.78 -8.25 -6.73
N ALA A 42 7.54 -8.71 -6.62
CA ALA A 42 6.64 -8.32 -5.54
C ALA A 42 7.14 -8.80 -4.17
N VAL A 43 7.67 -10.02 -4.08
CA VAL A 43 8.28 -10.56 -2.86
C VAL A 43 9.56 -9.79 -2.53
N MET A 44 10.40 -9.51 -3.51
CA MET A 44 11.62 -8.71 -3.29
C MET A 44 11.30 -7.29 -2.83
N ALA A 45 10.26 -6.65 -3.39
CA ALA A 45 9.78 -5.34 -2.94
C ALA A 45 9.30 -5.38 -1.49
N ALA A 46 8.55 -6.41 -1.10
CA ALA A 46 8.10 -6.60 0.27
C ALA A 46 9.26 -6.86 1.26
N LEU A 47 10.26 -7.63 0.86
CA LEU A 47 11.47 -7.83 1.66
C LEU A 47 12.33 -6.56 1.74
N ARG A 48 12.36 -5.73 0.68
CA ARG A 48 12.96 -4.39 0.71
C ARG A 48 12.23 -3.50 1.71
N ALA A 49 10.90 -3.50 1.72
CA ALA A 49 10.09 -2.76 2.68
C ALA A 49 10.43 -3.16 4.13
N ALA A 50 10.51 -4.46 4.40
CA ALA A 50 10.87 -4.96 5.72
C ALA A 50 12.29 -4.53 6.15
N ARG A 51 13.26 -4.56 5.24
CA ARG A 51 14.63 -4.09 5.52
C ARG A 51 14.66 -2.60 5.85
N LEU A 52 14.03 -1.76 5.03
CA LEU A 52 14.00 -0.31 5.18
C LEU A 52 13.31 0.16 6.46
N THR A 53 12.30 -0.57 6.89
CA THR A 53 11.50 -0.22 8.07
C THR A 53 11.96 -0.94 9.35
N GLY A 54 12.99 -1.80 9.26
CA GLY A 54 13.43 -2.63 10.39
C GLY A 54 12.42 -3.70 10.80
N GLY A 55 11.51 -4.05 9.88
CA GLY A 55 10.47 -5.05 10.07
C GLY A 55 9.10 -4.48 10.47
N ASP A 56 8.91 -3.16 10.55
CA ASP A 56 7.57 -2.59 10.81
C ASP A 56 6.59 -2.90 9.65
N VAL A 57 7.10 -3.02 8.42
CA VAL A 57 6.35 -3.58 7.29
C VAL A 57 6.91 -4.96 6.98
N ASP A 58 6.25 -6.00 7.47
CA ASP A 58 6.70 -7.38 7.34
C ASP A 58 5.71 -8.20 6.51
N PRO A 59 6.12 -8.79 5.37
CA PRO A 59 5.20 -9.57 4.55
C PRO A 59 4.75 -10.89 5.20
N THR A 60 5.35 -11.34 6.30
CA THR A 60 5.00 -12.63 6.93
C THR A 60 3.79 -12.53 7.89
N ILE A 61 3.07 -11.41 7.87
CA ILE A 61 1.88 -11.17 8.71
C ILE A 61 0.62 -11.93 8.25
N GLY A 62 0.67 -12.64 7.12
CA GLY A 62 -0.52 -13.26 6.52
C GLY A 62 -1.26 -14.20 7.47
N GLN A 63 -0.54 -14.98 8.29
CA GLN A 63 -1.17 -15.87 9.28
C GLN A 63 -1.90 -15.09 10.38
N ALA A 64 -1.37 -13.94 10.81
CA ALA A 64 -2.01 -13.09 11.81
C ALA A 64 -3.29 -12.46 11.26
N LEU A 65 -3.29 -12.01 10.01
CA LEU A 65 -4.49 -11.48 9.35
C LEU A 65 -5.60 -12.53 9.23
N ILE A 66 -5.23 -13.78 8.86
CA ILE A 66 -6.18 -14.90 8.80
C ILE A 66 -6.75 -15.20 10.19
N ALA A 67 -5.92 -15.26 11.22
CA ALA A 67 -6.35 -15.50 12.60
C ALA A 67 -7.29 -14.39 13.12
N LEU A 68 -7.19 -13.18 12.59
CA LEU A 68 -8.11 -12.06 12.89
C LEU A 68 -9.38 -12.08 12.04
N GLY A 69 -9.58 -13.08 11.18
CA GLY A 69 -10.77 -13.21 10.31
C GLY A 69 -10.65 -12.46 8.97
N TYR A 70 -9.48 -11.95 8.63
CA TYR A 70 -9.23 -11.34 7.31
C TYR A 70 -8.66 -12.38 6.34
N ASP A 71 -9.47 -13.40 6.04
CA ASP A 71 -9.13 -14.55 5.21
C ASP A 71 -9.69 -14.48 3.78
N ARG A 72 -10.48 -13.44 3.47
CA ARG A 72 -11.19 -13.22 2.20
C ARG A 72 -11.17 -11.74 1.82
N ASP A 73 -11.64 -11.42 0.61
CA ASP A 73 -11.77 -10.02 0.16
C ASP A 73 -12.54 -9.18 1.18
N PHE A 74 -12.11 -7.94 1.38
CA PHE A 74 -12.67 -7.05 2.40
C PHE A 74 -14.16 -6.79 2.23
N GLY A 75 -14.65 -6.73 0.99
CA GLY A 75 -16.09 -6.61 0.71
C GLY A 75 -16.93 -7.75 1.28
N SER A 76 -16.30 -8.90 1.51
CA SER A 76 -16.95 -10.11 2.05
C SER A 76 -16.73 -10.29 3.56
N VAL A 77 -15.83 -9.51 4.19
CA VAL A 77 -15.53 -9.63 5.63
C VAL A 77 -16.62 -9.03 6.51
N GLY A 78 -17.28 -7.97 6.07
CA GLY A 78 -18.25 -7.19 6.85
C GLY A 78 -19.57 -7.90 7.22
N SER A 79 -19.83 -9.10 6.69
CA SER A 79 -21.10 -9.83 6.86
C SER A 79 -21.02 -11.05 7.78
N VAL A 80 -19.85 -11.33 8.33
CA VAL A 80 -19.68 -12.52 9.18
C VAL A 80 -19.95 -12.14 10.62
N GLY A 81 -21.17 -12.43 11.08
CA GLY A 81 -21.49 -12.60 12.49
C GLY A 81 -20.57 -13.69 13.04
N SER A 82 -19.49 -13.27 13.66
CA SER A 82 -18.37 -14.14 13.93
C SER A 82 -18.64 -15.05 15.10
N ALA A 83 -18.69 -16.33 14.85
CA ALA A 83 -18.28 -17.35 15.80
C ALA A 83 -16.71 -17.38 15.84
N VAL A 84 -16.05 -16.30 16.22
CA VAL A 84 -14.70 -16.39 16.77
C VAL A 84 -14.87 -16.70 18.26
N ALA A 85 -15.09 -17.97 18.55
CA ALA A 85 -14.95 -18.48 19.89
C ALA A 85 -13.46 -18.42 20.25
N ASP A 86 -13.17 -17.78 21.36
CA ASP A 86 -11.90 -17.66 22.06
C ASP A 86 -11.07 -16.38 21.79
N PRO A 87 -10.34 -15.90 22.82
CA PRO A 87 -9.49 -14.73 22.69
C PRO A 87 -8.51 -14.99 21.56
N VAL A 88 -8.56 -14.12 20.55
CA VAL A 88 -7.70 -14.17 19.35
C VAL A 88 -6.27 -14.49 19.78
N ARG A 89 -5.86 -15.74 19.62
CA ARG A 89 -4.46 -16.13 19.75
C ARG A 89 -3.72 -15.43 18.63
N VAL A 90 -3.03 -14.36 18.99
CA VAL A 90 -2.18 -13.65 18.08
C VAL A 90 -1.11 -14.63 17.60
N ALA A 91 -1.12 -14.95 16.32
CA ALA A 91 -0.12 -15.84 15.73
C ALA A 91 1.24 -15.15 15.80
N ALA A 92 2.24 -15.85 16.30
CA ALA A 92 3.61 -15.33 16.30
C ALA A 92 4.05 -15.10 14.86
N ILE A 93 4.55 -13.90 14.57
CA ILE A 93 5.10 -13.56 13.25
C ILE A 93 6.49 -14.16 13.12
N ALA A 94 6.69 -14.98 12.12
CA ALA A 94 7.98 -15.64 11.87
C ALA A 94 9.08 -14.66 11.48
N GLY A 95 8.68 -13.52 10.89
CA GLY A 95 9.54 -12.44 10.48
C GLY A 95 10.13 -12.66 9.08
N TRP A 96 10.27 -11.55 8.36
CA TRP A 96 10.71 -11.51 6.97
C TRP A 96 12.08 -12.20 6.71
N ARG A 97 12.95 -12.26 7.73
CA ARG A 97 14.26 -12.91 7.62
C ARG A 97 14.18 -14.42 7.41
N THR A 98 13.02 -15.04 7.62
CA THR A 98 12.79 -16.47 7.38
C THR A 98 12.46 -16.78 5.91
N VAL A 99 12.12 -15.76 5.11
CA VAL A 99 11.87 -15.89 3.68
C VAL A 99 13.22 -16.00 2.95
N ARG A 100 13.38 -17.02 2.11
CA ARG A 100 14.55 -17.21 1.27
C ARG A 100 14.18 -16.98 -0.18
N VAL A 101 14.95 -16.17 -0.87
CA VAL A 101 14.78 -15.86 -2.30
C VAL A 101 16.09 -16.15 -3.01
N ASP A 102 15.99 -16.86 -4.13
CA ASP A 102 17.06 -17.02 -5.10
C ASP A 102 16.61 -16.34 -6.41
N PRO A 103 17.09 -15.12 -6.70
CA PRO A 103 16.70 -14.38 -7.89
C PRO A 103 17.17 -15.04 -9.20
N GLU A 104 18.32 -15.72 -9.19
CA GLU A 104 18.88 -16.37 -10.38
C GLU A 104 18.05 -17.58 -10.78
N ALA A 105 17.66 -18.40 -9.81
CA ALA A 105 16.79 -19.54 -10.02
C ALA A 105 15.30 -19.17 -10.11
N SER A 106 14.94 -17.90 -9.84
CA SER A 106 13.55 -17.45 -9.70
C SER A 106 12.76 -18.27 -8.69
N THR A 107 13.36 -18.57 -7.53
CA THR A 107 12.69 -19.39 -6.51
C THR A 107 12.50 -18.64 -5.19
N VAL A 108 11.40 -18.98 -4.51
CA VAL A 108 11.10 -18.53 -3.16
C VAL A 108 10.82 -19.71 -2.25
N ARG A 109 11.36 -19.68 -1.03
CA ARG A 109 11.08 -20.65 0.01
C ARG A 109 10.57 -19.97 1.26
N LEU A 110 9.45 -20.45 1.77
CA LEU A 110 8.86 -20.03 3.04
C LEU A 110 9.14 -21.10 4.11
N ALA A 111 9.40 -20.65 5.34
CA ALA A 111 9.46 -21.55 6.49
C ALA A 111 8.05 -22.14 6.77
N TRP A 112 8.01 -23.27 7.47
CA TRP A 112 6.74 -23.89 7.86
C TRP A 112 5.84 -22.92 8.66
N GLY A 113 4.54 -22.87 8.32
CA GLY A 113 3.56 -22.01 8.95
C GLY A 113 3.61 -20.53 8.54
N VAL A 114 4.57 -20.12 7.71
CA VAL A 114 4.63 -18.75 7.17
C VAL A 114 3.59 -18.60 6.05
N LYS A 115 2.81 -17.52 6.12
CA LYS A 115 1.98 -17.06 5.02
C LYS A 115 2.31 -15.60 4.72
N LEU A 116 2.61 -15.33 3.46
CA LEU A 116 2.87 -13.96 2.99
C LEU A 116 1.56 -13.22 2.76
N ASP A 117 1.57 -11.93 3.11
CA ASP A 117 0.63 -10.92 2.66
C ASP A 117 1.43 -9.79 2.00
N LEU A 118 1.10 -9.45 0.76
CA LEU A 118 1.76 -8.40 0.00
C LEU A 118 0.93 -7.12 -0.09
N GLY A 119 -0.15 -7.00 0.67
CA GLY A 119 -1.09 -5.89 0.61
C GLY A 119 -0.49 -4.51 0.90
N ALA A 120 0.58 -4.46 1.69
CA ALA A 120 1.31 -3.22 1.99
C ALA A 120 2.32 -2.80 0.89
N THR A 121 2.47 -3.57 -0.19
CA THR A 121 3.49 -3.27 -1.22
C THR A 121 3.01 -3.55 -2.64
N ALA A 122 2.32 -4.67 -2.90
CA ALA A 122 1.99 -5.10 -4.24
C ALA A 122 1.10 -4.12 -5.00
N LYS A 123 0.12 -3.48 -4.32
CA LYS A 123 -0.76 -2.49 -4.95
C LYS A 123 0.02 -1.24 -5.38
N ALA A 124 0.87 -0.71 -4.51
CA ALA A 124 1.70 0.44 -4.82
C ALA A 124 2.75 0.12 -5.89
N LEU A 125 3.37 -1.07 -5.82
CA LEU A 125 4.22 -1.59 -6.88
C LEU A 125 3.42 -1.74 -8.18
N ALA A 126 2.18 -2.14 -8.17
CA ALA A 126 1.29 -2.17 -9.30
C ALA A 126 0.99 -0.74 -9.82
N ALA A 127 0.79 0.30 -9.03
CA ALA A 127 0.63 1.67 -9.45
C ALA A 127 1.88 2.18 -10.18
N ASP A 128 3.04 2.04 -9.61
CA ASP A 128 4.29 2.43 -10.24
C ASP A 128 4.54 1.71 -11.58
N ARG A 129 4.21 0.42 -11.86
CA ARG A 129 4.33 -0.27 -13.16
C ARG A 129 3.33 0.19 -14.22
N ALA A 130 2.08 0.55 -13.90
CA ALA A 130 1.18 1.04 -14.91
C ALA A 130 1.50 2.45 -15.34
N VAL A 131 1.87 3.29 -14.40
CA VAL A 131 2.15 4.66 -14.78
C VAL A 131 3.29 4.74 -15.79
N ALA A 132 4.34 3.93 -15.65
CA ALA A 132 5.40 4.00 -16.65
C ALA A 132 5.09 3.22 -17.93
N LEU A 133 4.38 2.09 -17.86
CA LEU A 133 3.88 1.47 -19.09
C LEU A 133 2.91 2.42 -19.82
N ALA A 134 2.02 3.10 -19.10
CA ALA A 134 1.13 4.07 -19.70
C ALA A 134 1.88 5.25 -20.30
N PHE A 135 2.90 5.76 -19.61
CA PHE A 135 3.75 6.83 -20.10
C PHE A 135 4.49 6.48 -21.41
N GLN A 136 5.02 5.25 -21.48
CA GLN A 136 5.68 4.76 -22.71
C GLN A 136 4.77 4.78 -23.94
N HIS A 137 3.46 4.67 -23.76
CA HIS A 137 2.48 4.63 -24.85
C HIS A 137 1.74 5.95 -25.05
N ALA A 138 1.60 6.77 -24.03
CA ALA A 138 0.77 7.97 -24.08
C ALA A 138 1.49 9.18 -24.70
N GLY A 139 2.83 9.24 -24.65
CA GLY A 139 3.62 10.39 -25.13
C GLY A 139 3.42 11.68 -24.32
N CYS A 140 2.70 11.61 -23.21
CA CYS A 140 2.43 12.74 -22.29
C CYS A 140 2.55 12.28 -20.85
N GLY A 141 2.58 13.23 -19.88
CA GLY A 141 2.57 12.90 -18.47
C GLY A 141 1.33 12.10 -18.06
N VAL A 142 1.50 11.15 -17.16
CA VAL A 142 0.45 10.23 -16.70
C VAL A 142 0.44 10.18 -15.19
N LEU A 143 -0.77 10.16 -14.62
CA LEU A 143 -1.03 9.85 -13.22
C LEU A 143 -1.92 8.60 -13.15
N VAL A 144 -1.56 7.68 -12.27
CA VAL A 144 -2.36 6.49 -11.96
C VAL A 144 -2.74 6.49 -10.51
N SER A 145 -4.01 6.22 -10.21
CA SER A 145 -4.52 6.06 -8.84
C SER A 145 -5.02 4.65 -8.61
N LEU A 146 -4.71 4.09 -7.43
CA LEU A 146 -5.14 2.79 -7.00
C LEU A 146 -5.59 2.77 -5.55
N GLY A 147 -6.89 2.84 -5.35
CA GLY A 147 -7.44 2.82 -4.00
C GLY A 147 -6.84 3.91 -3.12
N GLY A 148 -6.65 5.11 -3.67
CA GLY A 148 -6.09 6.26 -2.97
C GLY A 148 -4.56 6.39 -2.98
N ASP A 149 -3.83 5.40 -3.52
CA ASP A 149 -2.39 5.52 -3.74
C ASP A 149 -2.13 6.02 -5.16
N PHE A 150 -1.17 6.95 -5.35
CA PHE A 150 -0.91 7.63 -6.62
C PHE A 150 0.53 7.44 -7.06
N ALA A 151 0.70 7.23 -8.36
CA ALA A 151 2.00 7.24 -9.04
C ALA A 151 1.94 8.17 -10.25
N THR A 152 3.03 8.89 -10.53
CA THR A 152 3.14 9.78 -11.68
C THR A 152 4.35 9.42 -12.53
N SER A 153 4.27 9.66 -13.85
CA SER A 153 5.38 9.52 -14.77
C SER A 153 5.29 10.57 -15.88
N GLY A 154 6.43 11.09 -16.33
CA GLY A 154 6.52 12.15 -17.32
C GLY A 154 6.23 13.55 -16.78
N ALA A 155 6.17 14.53 -17.67
CA ALA A 155 5.91 15.91 -17.31
C ALA A 155 4.46 16.10 -16.83
N PRO A 156 4.23 16.74 -15.67
CA PRO A 156 2.87 17.03 -15.21
C PRO A 156 2.20 18.07 -16.13
N PRO A 157 0.86 18.18 -16.07
CA PRO A 157 0.16 19.29 -16.72
C PRO A 157 0.61 20.65 -16.15
N PRO A 158 0.36 21.76 -16.87
CA PRO A 158 0.55 23.10 -16.31
C PRO A 158 -0.18 23.21 -14.96
N GLY A 159 0.54 23.67 -13.93
CA GLY A 159 0.03 23.72 -12.56
C GLY A 159 0.21 22.43 -11.74
N GLY A 160 0.66 21.31 -12.34
CA GLY A 160 0.85 20.05 -11.64
C GLY A 160 -0.42 19.19 -11.54
N TRP A 161 -0.34 18.07 -10.85
CA TRP A 161 -1.47 17.17 -10.58
C TRP A 161 -2.18 17.59 -9.30
N SER A 162 -3.41 18.05 -9.38
CA SER A 162 -4.22 18.37 -8.20
C SER A 162 -4.78 17.08 -7.60
N ILE A 163 -4.40 16.79 -6.36
CA ILE A 163 -4.79 15.57 -5.64
C ILE A 163 -5.49 15.96 -4.34
N ARG A 164 -6.64 15.35 -4.09
CA ARG A 164 -7.34 15.49 -2.82
C ARG A 164 -6.94 14.36 -1.87
N VAL A 165 -6.37 14.72 -0.73
CA VAL A 165 -5.98 13.81 0.34
C VAL A 165 -7.07 13.77 1.39
N THR A 166 -7.60 12.57 1.68
CA THR A 166 -8.69 12.32 2.63
C THR A 166 -8.36 11.16 3.55
N ASP A 167 -9.13 10.98 4.61
CA ASP A 167 -9.03 9.82 5.49
C ASP A 167 -9.59 8.53 4.85
N ASP A 168 -10.55 8.67 3.94
CA ASP A 168 -11.11 7.59 3.11
C ASP A 168 -11.12 8.02 1.63
N HIS A 169 -10.42 7.27 0.78
CA HIS A 169 -10.33 7.53 -0.66
C HIS A 169 -11.68 7.42 -1.40
N ARG A 170 -12.70 6.84 -0.75
CA ARG A 170 -14.07 6.72 -1.28
C ARG A 170 -14.94 7.93 -0.93
N SER A 171 -14.42 8.84 -0.10
CA SER A 171 -15.14 10.05 0.30
C SER A 171 -15.58 10.90 -0.90
N GLY A 172 -16.82 11.36 -0.89
CA GLY A 172 -17.36 12.29 -1.89
C GLY A 172 -16.57 13.60 -1.93
N PHE A 173 -16.64 14.32 -3.06
CA PHE A 173 -15.88 15.57 -3.23
C PHE A 173 -16.31 16.66 -2.23
N GLU A 174 -17.51 16.59 -1.71
CA GLU A 174 -18.05 17.52 -0.71
C GLU A 174 -17.56 17.25 0.72
N GLU A 175 -16.95 16.07 0.96
CA GLU A 175 -16.45 15.75 2.29
C GLU A 175 -15.11 16.43 2.57
N PRO A 176 -14.74 16.62 3.85
CA PRO A 176 -13.47 17.26 4.20
C PRO A 176 -12.25 16.55 3.62
N GLY A 177 -11.33 17.31 3.05
CA GLY A 177 -10.07 16.82 2.50
C GLY A 177 -9.11 17.97 2.22
N GLN A 178 -7.85 17.66 2.05
CA GLN A 178 -6.83 18.64 1.67
C GLN A 178 -6.48 18.50 0.19
N TRP A 179 -6.59 19.58 -0.56
CA TRP A 179 -6.07 19.65 -1.92
C TRP A 179 -4.58 20.01 -1.89
N ILE A 180 -3.79 19.27 -2.61
CA ILE A 180 -2.36 19.51 -2.81
C ILE A 180 -2.02 19.33 -4.28
N THR A 181 -0.92 19.94 -4.71
CA THR A 181 -0.38 19.75 -6.06
C THR A 181 0.84 18.83 -6.00
N VAL A 182 0.85 17.79 -6.82
CA VAL A 182 1.99 16.87 -6.99
C VAL A 182 2.56 17.06 -8.39
N ARG A 183 3.90 17.16 -8.50
CA ARG A 183 4.57 17.33 -9.80
C ARG A 183 5.26 16.06 -10.28
N SER A 184 5.70 15.21 -9.37
CA SER A 184 6.36 13.95 -9.66
C SER A 184 6.34 13.00 -8.47
N GLY A 185 6.71 11.75 -8.68
CA GLY A 185 6.79 10.74 -7.63
C GLY A 185 5.46 10.05 -7.34
N GLY A 186 5.26 9.65 -6.10
CA GLY A 186 4.08 8.96 -5.64
C GLY A 186 3.57 9.48 -4.30
N LEU A 187 2.30 9.19 -4.03
CA LEU A 187 1.65 9.50 -2.76
C LEU A 187 0.81 8.30 -2.34
N ALA A 188 0.90 7.94 -1.07
CA ALA A 188 0.09 6.86 -0.51
C ALA A 188 -0.45 7.20 0.86
N THR A 189 -1.60 6.63 1.20
CA THR A 189 -2.26 6.84 2.47
C THR A 189 -2.59 5.52 3.14
N SER A 190 -2.06 5.33 4.34
CA SER A 190 -2.41 4.21 5.22
C SER A 190 -3.39 4.68 6.30
N SER A 191 -4.48 3.93 6.49
CA SER A 191 -5.52 4.29 7.45
C SER A 191 -6.00 3.09 8.27
N THR A 192 -6.21 3.30 9.56
CA THR A 192 -6.81 2.34 10.48
C THR A 192 -8.33 2.40 10.48
N THR A 193 -8.94 3.33 9.72
CA THR A 193 -10.39 3.60 9.78
C THR A 193 -11.17 2.98 8.62
N VAL A 194 -10.53 2.73 7.46
CA VAL A 194 -11.21 2.30 6.23
C VAL A 194 -11.47 0.79 6.20
N ARG A 195 -10.45 -0.04 6.48
CA ARG A 195 -10.58 -1.50 6.50
C ARG A 195 -10.66 -1.99 7.94
N ARG A 196 -11.86 -1.93 8.49
CA ARG A 196 -12.18 -2.36 9.86
C ARG A 196 -13.27 -3.42 9.84
N TRP A 197 -13.17 -4.38 10.73
CA TRP A 197 -14.19 -5.41 10.93
C TRP A 197 -14.26 -5.82 12.41
N HIS A 198 -15.26 -6.61 12.75
CA HIS A 198 -15.39 -7.19 14.09
C HIS A 198 -14.74 -8.58 14.14
N ALA A 199 -13.82 -8.77 15.07
CA ALA A 199 -13.27 -10.05 15.47
C ALA A 199 -13.74 -10.35 16.91
N GLY A 200 -14.83 -11.08 17.05
CA GLY A 200 -15.58 -11.19 18.31
C GLY A 200 -16.14 -9.81 18.71
N GLU A 201 -15.96 -9.42 19.96
CA GLU A 201 -16.40 -8.13 20.49
C GLU A 201 -15.45 -6.96 20.14
N ARG A 202 -14.32 -7.24 19.48
CA ARG A 202 -13.30 -6.23 19.20
C ARG A 202 -13.39 -5.74 17.76
N THR A 203 -13.35 -4.42 17.58
CA THR A 203 -13.09 -3.83 16.27
C THR A 203 -11.59 -3.87 16.00
N VAL A 204 -11.22 -4.46 14.87
CA VAL A 204 -9.83 -4.61 14.41
C VAL A 204 -9.66 -4.00 13.02
N HIS A 205 -8.42 -3.82 12.58
CA HIS A 205 -8.06 -3.35 11.24
C HIS A 205 -6.88 -4.13 10.68
N HIS A 206 -6.61 -3.98 9.39
CA HIS A 206 -5.65 -4.78 8.63
C HIS A 206 -4.17 -4.42 8.83
N LEU A 207 -3.85 -3.30 9.45
CA LEU A 207 -2.47 -2.90 9.70
C LEU A 207 -1.97 -3.57 10.97
N ILE A 208 -1.13 -4.58 10.81
CA ILE A 208 -0.61 -5.42 11.90
C ILE A 208 0.74 -4.89 12.38
N ASP A 209 0.93 -4.85 13.69
CA ASP A 209 2.27 -4.69 14.28
C ASP A 209 2.97 -6.06 14.31
N PRO A 210 4.05 -6.28 13.53
CA PRO A 210 4.71 -7.57 13.44
C PRO A 210 5.34 -8.02 14.77
N ARG A 211 5.60 -7.12 15.69
CA ARG A 211 6.16 -7.43 17.01
C ARG A 211 5.16 -8.14 17.92
N THR A 212 3.87 -7.84 17.71
CA THR A 212 2.81 -8.38 18.54
C THR A 212 1.88 -9.33 17.81
N GLY A 213 1.87 -9.27 16.45
CA GLY A 213 0.91 -9.96 15.58
C GLY A 213 -0.52 -9.43 15.71
N ALA A 214 -0.74 -8.36 16.45
CA ALA A 214 -2.04 -7.70 16.64
C ALA A 214 -2.16 -6.45 15.77
N PRO A 215 -3.38 -5.92 15.55
CA PRO A 215 -3.56 -4.62 14.93
C PRO A 215 -2.71 -3.54 15.62
N ALA A 216 -2.02 -2.73 14.82
CA ALA A 216 -1.17 -1.66 15.32
C ALA A 216 -2.01 -0.70 16.18
N ARG A 217 -1.44 -0.26 17.29
CA ARG A 217 -2.04 0.70 18.20
C ARG A 217 -1.14 1.91 18.31
N GLY A 218 -1.70 3.10 18.19
CA GLY A 218 -0.89 4.33 18.27
C GLY A 218 -1.74 5.57 18.13
N ALA A 219 -1.07 6.70 18.13
CA ALA A 219 -1.71 8.02 18.06
C ALA A 219 -2.33 8.30 16.68
N TRP A 220 -1.86 7.65 15.60
CA TRP A 220 -2.22 7.99 14.23
C TRP A 220 -3.31 7.09 13.67
N ARG A 221 -4.41 7.68 13.21
CA ARG A 221 -5.47 6.96 12.51
C ARG A 221 -5.24 6.93 10.99
N THR A 222 -4.60 7.99 10.44
CA THR A 222 -4.30 8.10 9.01
C THR A 222 -2.93 8.76 8.82
N VAL A 223 -2.12 8.22 7.93
CA VAL A 223 -0.84 8.81 7.53
C VAL A 223 -0.75 8.82 6.01
N SER A 224 -0.60 10.01 5.43
CA SER A 224 -0.32 10.21 4.01
C SER A 224 1.14 10.62 3.84
N VAL A 225 1.84 10.01 2.90
CA VAL A 225 3.25 10.27 2.62
C VAL A 225 3.45 10.48 1.13
N ALA A 226 4.27 11.48 0.76
CA ALA A 226 4.77 11.63 -0.59
C ALA A 226 6.23 11.17 -0.67
N ALA A 227 6.57 10.45 -1.75
CA ALA A 227 7.91 9.90 -1.97
C ALA A 227 8.25 9.84 -3.47
N GLY A 228 9.46 9.44 -3.81
CA GLY A 228 9.91 9.29 -5.19
C GLY A 228 9.16 8.22 -6.00
N SER A 229 8.45 7.29 -5.33
CA SER A 229 7.57 6.28 -5.92
C SER A 229 6.36 6.03 -5.02
N CYS A 230 5.29 5.49 -5.61
CA CYS A 230 4.11 5.06 -4.85
C CYS A 230 4.46 3.96 -3.85
N LEU A 231 5.34 3.03 -4.25
CA LEU A 231 5.83 1.97 -3.37
C LEU A 231 6.51 2.53 -2.12
N ASP A 232 7.43 3.48 -2.27
CA ASP A 232 8.13 4.09 -1.14
C ASP A 232 7.17 4.89 -0.24
N ALA A 233 6.24 5.62 -0.85
CA ALA A 233 5.19 6.32 -0.12
C ALA A 233 4.33 5.36 0.74
N ASN A 234 3.92 4.22 0.16
CA ASN A 234 3.11 3.22 0.87
C ASN A 234 3.90 2.51 1.98
N ILE A 235 5.17 2.17 1.74
CA ILE A 235 6.06 1.63 2.77
C ILE A 235 6.15 2.59 3.95
N ALA A 236 6.37 3.88 3.68
CA ALA A 236 6.53 4.88 4.72
C ALA A 236 5.23 5.13 5.49
N SER A 237 4.09 5.26 4.81
CA SER A 237 2.80 5.49 5.46
C SER A 237 2.37 4.30 6.33
N THR A 238 2.59 3.07 5.85
CA THR A 238 2.31 1.85 6.62
C THR A 238 3.21 1.71 7.84
N ALA A 239 4.53 1.91 7.66
CA ALA A 239 5.48 1.87 8.77
C ALA A 239 5.18 2.94 9.82
N ALA A 240 4.74 4.12 9.42
CA ALA A 240 4.38 5.22 10.33
C ALA A 240 3.20 4.83 11.24
N ILE A 241 2.16 4.20 10.71
CA ILE A 241 1.05 3.67 11.53
C ILE A 241 1.57 2.66 12.55
N VAL A 242 2.42 1.71 12.12
CA VAL A 242 2.97 0.68 13.02
C VAL A 242 3.89 1.27 14.09
N ARG A 243 4.66 2.31 13.77
CA ARG A 243 5.56 3.00 14.70
C ARG A 243 4.84 3.83 15.75
N GLY A 244 3.61 4.26 15.47
CA GLY A 244 2.83 5.10 16.38
C GLY A 244 3.55 6.41 16.71
N GLU A 245 3.80 6.69 18.00
CA GLU A 245 4.44 7.94 18.48
C GLU A 245 5.84 8.18 17.88
N ARG A 246 6.56 7.12 17.49
CA ARG A 246 7.89 7.24 16.89
C ARG A 246 7.86 7.60 15.40
N ALA A 247 6.68 7.69 14.79
CA ALA A 247 6.52 7.95 13.36
C ALA A 247 7.03 9.34 12.95
N GLU A 248 6.73 10.39 13.73
CA GLU A 248 7.12 11.78 13.40
C GLU A 248 8.63 11.91 13.24
N ALA A 249 9.38 11.52 14.25
CA ALA A 249 10.84 11.64 14.23
C ALA A 249 11.46 10.81 13.09
N TRP A 250 10.90 9.64 12.81
CA TRP A 250 11.38 8.78 11.75
C TRP A 250 11.10 9.38 10.35
N LEU A 251 9.86 9.83 10.07
CA LEU A 251 9.51 10.45 8.80
C LEU A 251 10.31 11.74 8.57
N GLN A 252 10.55 12.52 9.63
CA GLN A 252 11.36 13.71 9.56
C GLN A 252 12.83 13.40 9.25
N SER A 253 13.39 12.31 9.83
CA SER A 253 14.75 11.86 9.52
C SER A 253 14.94 11.40 8.07
N LEU A 254 13.87 10.98 7.41
CA LEU A 254 13.84 10.61 6.00
C LEU A 254 13.53 11.79 5.07
N ALA A 255 13.24 12.96 5.61
CA ALA A 255 12.80 14.15 4.86
C ALA A 255 11.61 13.86 3.93
N LEU A 256 10.68 12.98 4.33
CA LEU A 256 9.50 12.64 3.55
C LEU A 256 8.33 13.56 3.89
N PRO A 257 7.81 14.34 2.93
CA PRO A 257 6.61 15.12 3.13
C PRO A 257 5.46 14.23 3.59
N SER A 258 4.90 14.53 4.76
CA SER A 258 3.92 13.66 5.39
C SER A 258 2.84 14.44 6.12
N ARG A 259 1.60 13.95 6.03
CA ARG A 259 0.44 14.42 6.78
C ARG A 259 -0.04 13.29 7.69
N LEU A 260 -0.02 13.53 8.99
CA LEU A 260 -0.46 12.57 9.99
C LEU A 260 -1.73 13.10 10.65
N VAL A 261 -2.76 12.27 10.73
CA VAL A 261 -4.01 12.58 11.44
C VAL A 261 -4.10 11.68 12.66
N ALA A 262 -4.15 12.29 13.82
CA ALA A 262 -4.27 11.59 15.09
C ALA A 262 -5.70 11.06 15.32
N VAL A 263 -5.81 10.16 16.29
CA VAL A 263 -7.11 9.58 16.69
C VAL A 263 -8.09 10.65 17.17
N ASP A 264 -7.61 11.72 17.80
CA ASP A 264 -8.41 12.87 18.24
C ASP A 264 -8.77 13.85 17.12
N GLY A 265 -8.29 13.62 15.90
CA GLY A 265 -8.52 14.47 14.73
C GLY A 265 -7.47 15.56 14.52
N SER A 266 -6.53 15.76 15.43
CA SER A 266 -5.43 16.71 15.23
C SER A 266 -4.54 16.28 14.05
N VAL A 267 -4.01 17.28 13.33
CA VAL A 267 -3.21 17.06 12.12
C VAL A 267 -1.79 17.58 12.33
N ARG A 268 -0.81 16.79 11.88
CA ARG A 268 0.60 17.17 11.82
C ARG A 268 1.10 17.14 10.39
N HIS A 269 1.82 18.17 9.98
CA HIS A 269 2.52 18.25 8.71
C HIS A 269 4.03 18.19 8.95
N LEU A 270 4.74 17.34 8.21
CA LEU A 270 6.17 17.10 8.37
C LEU A 270 6.91 17.28 7.05
N ALA A 271 8.19 17.63 7.15
CA ALA A 271 9.19 17.60 6.07
C ALA A 271 8.71 18.30 4.77
N GLY A 272 8.07 19.46 4.91
CA GLY A 272 7.60 20.25 3.74
C GLY A 272 6.29 19.74 3.14
N TRP A 273 5.46 19.01 3.89
CA TRP A 273 4.07 18.77 3.45
C TRP A 273 3.37 20.12 3.21
N PRO A 274 2.71 20.33 2.05
CA PRO A 274 2.20 21.63 1.67
C PRO A 274 1.00 22.07 2.52
N SER A 275 0.78 23.37 2.59
CA SER A 275 -0.49 23.94 3.04
C SER A 275 -1.61 23.67 2.03
N GLN A 276 -2.85 24.01 2.37
CA GLN A 276 -3.99 23.84 1.47
C GLN A 276 -3.76 24.57 0.14
N GLY A 277 -3.74 23.83 -0.96
CA GLY A 277 -3.55 24.39 -2.30
C GLY A 277 -2.10 24.59 -2.75
N ASP A 278 -1.13 24.39 -1.87
CA ASP A 278 0.30 24.55 -2.20
C ASP A 278 0.88 23.31 -2.92
N ASP A 279 2.04 23.50 -3.54
CA ASP A 279 2.77 22.48 -4.28
C ASP A 279 3.64 21.59 -3.36
N LEU A 280 3.67 20.30 -3.63
CA LEU A 280 4.75 19.39 -3.20
C LEU A 280 5.98 19.62 -4.08
N THR A 281 7.00 20.27 -3.53
CA THR A 281 8.16 20.74 -4.31
C THR A 281 9.24 19.68 -4.52
N SER A 282 9.29 18.64 -3.70
CA SER A 282 10.25 17.53 -3.90
C SER A 282 9.79 16.25 -3.20
N CYS A 283 10.08 15.10 -3.81
CA CYS A 283 9.86 13.79 -3.21
C CYS A 283 11.18 13.03 -3.16
N ALA A 284 11.66 12.69 -1.96
CA ALA A 284 12.85 11.86 -1.77
C ALA A 284 12.52 10.37 -1.87
N ALA A 285 13.50 9.56 -2.32
CA ALA A 285 13.38 8.09 -2.27
C ALA A 285 13.81 7.57 -0.90
N ILE A 286 13.13 6.56 -0.38
CA ILE A 286 13.59 5.87 0.84
C ILE A 286 14.83 5.04 0.49
N GLY A 287 15.95 5.32 1.18
CA GLY A 287 17.19 4.55 1.04
C GLY A 287 17.85 4.70 -0.32
N ALA A 288 18.26 5.94 -0.66
CA ALA A 288 19.08 6.21 -1.84
C ALA A 288 20.45 5.50 -1.76
N GLY A 289 20.43 4.21 -2.07
CA GLY A 289 21.59 3.35 -2.25
C GLY A 289 21.26 2.30 -3.29
N THR A 290 21.79 2.46 -4.51
CA THR A 290 21.67 1.58 -5.67
C THR A 290 20.26 1.42 -6.24
N GLY A 291 19.95 2.27 -7.22
CA GLY A 291 18.69 2.26 -7.93
C GLY A 291 18.50 1.09 -8.86
N MET A 292 17.27 0.63 -8.93
CA MET A 292 16.68 0.08 -10.15
C MET A 292 15.28 0.66 -10.26
N THR A 293 15.11 1.56 -11.21
CA THR A 293 13.84 2.22 -11.51
C THR A 293 12.97 1.21 -12.26
N VAL A 294 11.92 0.74 -11.66
CA VAL A 294 10.90 -0.06 -12.35
C VAL A 294 9.54 0.57 -12.08
N ALA A 295 8.87 0.83 -13.14
CA ALA A 295 7.61 1.52 -13.22
C ALA A 295 6.38 0.60 -13.22
N THR A 296 5.19 1.09 -12.94
CA THR A 296 4.08 0.25 -12.50
C THR A 296 2.66 0.76 -12.63
N ALA A 297 1.61 -0.02 -12.69
CA ALA A 297 0.19 0.30 -12.90
C ALA A 297 -0.81 -0.40 -11.96
N GLY A 298 -1.97 0.12 -11.80
CA GLY A 298 -2.94 -0.09 -10.83
C GLY A 298 -4.34 -0.65 -10.97
N VAL A 299 -5.00 -1.13 -9.91
CA VAL A 299 -6.43 -1.56 -9.86
C VAL A 299 -7.08 -1.42 -8.50
N GLU A 300 -8.33 -0.99 -8.50
CA GLU A 300 -9.29 -1.25 -7.43
C GLU A 300 -9.99 -2.59 -7.65
N SER A 301 -10.13 -3.39 -6.61
CA SER A 301 -11.07 -4.52 -6.62
C SER A 301 -12.46 -3.99 -6.26
N ALA A 302 -13.34 -3.87 -7.24
CA ALA A 302 -14.76 -3.74 -6.97
C ALA A 302 -15.29 -5.13 -6.54
N GLY A 303 -15.81 -5.23 -5.33
CA GLY A 303 -16.50 -6.43 -4.87
C GLY A 303 -17.80 -6.65 -5.67
N GLY A 304 -17.76 -7.57 -6.62
CA GLY A 304 -18.90 -8.04 -7.38
C GLY A 304 -18.43 -8.96 -8.51
N PRO A 305 -19.19 -9.98 -8.89
CA PRO A 305 -18.82 -10.84 -10.01
C PRO A 305 -18.90 -10.03 -11.30
N THR A 306 -17.76 -9.80 -11.94
CA THR A 306 -17.60 -9.09 -13.20
C THR A 306 -17.74 -7.57 -13.16
N GLY A 307 -16.64 -6.86 -13.07
CA GLY A 307 -16.61 -5.44 -13.35
C GLY A 307 -15.38 -4.72 -12.82
N ILE A 308 -14.31 -4.69 -13.60
CA ILE A 308 -13.18 -3.80 -13.33
C ILE A 308 -13.62 -2.41 -13.77
N SER A 309 -13.94 -1.54 -12.82
CA SER A 309 -14.12 -0.12 -13.08
C SER A 309 -12.80 0.60 -12.88
N ALA A 310 -12.21 1.07 -13.97
CA ALA A 310 -11.18 2.09 -13.92
C ALA A 310 -11.89 3.42 -13.60
N ALA A 311 -11.98 3.78 -12.33
CA ALA A 311 -12.41 5.11 -11.96
C ALA A 311 -11.31 6.08 -12.38
N ALA A 312 -11.52 6.78 -13.48
CA ALA A 312 -10.77 7.98 -13.80
C ALA A 312 -11.09 8.97 -12.67
N ALA A 313 -10.12 9.23 -11.78
CA ALA A 313 -10.21 10.35 -10.87
C ALA A 313 -10.42 11.60 -11.74
N GLY A 314 -11.54 12.30 -11.52
CA GLY A 314 -11.88 13.46 -12.30
C GLY A 314 -10.82 14.55 -12.13
N VAL A 315 -9.92 14.64 -13.07
CA VAL A 315 -9.02 15.76 -13.26
C VAL A 315 -9.89 16.85 -13.90
N GLN A 316 -10.41 17.78 -13.11
CA GLN A 316 -10.98 18.99 -13.69
C GLN A 316 -9.84 19.89 -14.16
N PRO A 317 -9.80 20.28 -15.44
CA PRO A 317 -8.93 21.36 -15.87
C PRO A 317 -9.38 22.65 -15.18
N MET A 318 -8.47 23.33 -14.50
CA MET A 318 -8.71 24.68 -14.01
C MET A 318 -9.02 25.55 -15.23
N GLY A 319 -10.27 25.96 -15.36
CA GLY A 319 -10.75 26.82 -16.43
C GLY A 319 -10.01 28.15 -16.41
N ALA A 320 -9.38 28.48 -17.53
CA ALA A 320 -8.94 29.84 -17.81
C ALA A 320 -10.19 30.73 -17.87
N GLY A 321 -10.40 31.49 -16.81
CA GLY A 321 -11.35 32.59 -16.83
C GLY A 321 -10.84 33.68 -17.78
N LEU A 322 -11.49 33.86 -18.90
CA LEU A 322 -11.31 35.00 -19.78
C LEU A 322 -12.31 36.09 -19.39
N ALA A 323 -11.72 37.30 -19.22
CA ALA A 323 -12.27 38.63 -19.24
C ALA A 323 -13.33 38.98 -18.24
#